data_0f97e1087dd24061883e9a0ddd942ea7
#
_entry.id   0f97e1087dd24061883e9a0ddd942ea7
#
_cell.length_a   1.000
_cell.length_b   1.000
_cell.length_c   1.000
_cell.angle_alpha   90.00
_cell.angle_beta   90.00
_cell.angle_gamma   90.00
#
_symmetry.space_group_name_H-M   'P 1'
#
loop_
_entity.id
_entity.type
_entity.pdbx_description
1 polymer ?
#
loop_
_entity_poly.entity_id
_entity_poly.type
_entity_poly.pdbx_seq_one_letter_code
_entity_poly.pdbx_strand_id
1 'polypeptide(L)'
;MSEKIKYAVGIDLGGTNIKVGVVSDKGSIILKNSLPTEAEGGPKRVIENICTGILNLLNNSKIKICGIGIGCPGIVIPEEGIVKNPPNLPGWKTVPVAKIISEKMKLKTIVENDANVAALGELIFGAGKKLNDFIMVTLGTGVGGGIVINKKVYHGMHGAAGEIGHITINYKGRKCNCGSVGCIETYAGNQYLKARVIEDLQYHPDSLILGLVENNVEKISPLIIQKAASMGDKYSKSVIQNLGMHLGAAIASLGNAFDITNYIVGGGVAGFGQPLLESILHTASSRVLTPLRNKIKIIPAKLKNDAGIKGASALIFDKV
;
A
#
# COMPACT_ATOMS: atom_id res chain seq x y z
N MET A 1 -13.84 34.01 11.10
CA MET A 1 -13.76 33.83 9.63
C MET A 1 -13.66 32.34 9.35
N SER A 2 -14.55 31.73 8.54
CA SER A 2 -14.41 30.32 8.16
C SER A 2 -13.15 30.18 7.31
N GLU A 3 -12.19 29.34 7.71
CA GLU A 3 -11.03 29.03 6.90
C GLU A 3 -11.49 28.56 5.52
N LYS A 4 -10.93 29.16 4.47
CA LYS A 4 -11.25 28.80 3.08
C LYS A 4 -10.71 27.41 2.81
N ILE A 5 -11.60 26.47 2.40
CA ILE A 5 -11.22 25.10 2.06
C ILE A 5 -10.16 25.10 0.96
N LYS A 6 -9.05 24.41 1.19
CA LYS A 6 -7.97 24.20 0.22
C LYS A 6 -8.20 22.87 -0.53
N TYR A 7 -7.79 22.82 -1.79
CA TYR A 7 -7.89 21.63 -2.63
C TYR A 7 -6.52 21.30 -3.23
N ALA A 8 -6.18 20.02 -3.26
CA ALA A 8 -4.99 19.51 -3.92
C ALA A 8 -5.33 18.33 -4.84
N VAL A 9 -4.53 18.13 -5.86
CA VAL A 9 -4.57 16.89 -6.65
C VAL A 9 -3.72 15.85 -5.94
N GLY A 10 -4.32 14.69 -5.68
CA GLY A 10 -3.61 13.49 -5.22
C GLY A 10 -3.56 12.45 -6.32
N ILE A 11 -2.39 11.87 -6.54
CA ILE A 11 -2.12 10.87 -7.56
C ILE A 11 -1.58 9.60 -6.91
N ASP A 12 -2.20 8.46 -7.23
CA ASP A 12 -1.73 7.12 -6.87
C ASP A 12 -1.25 6.44 -8.17
N LEU A 13 0.08 6.41 -8.36
CA LEU A 13 0.73 5.84 -9.53
C LEU A 13 0.98 4.35 -9.33
N GLY A 14 0.15 3.51 -9.93
CA GLY A 14 0.37 2.08 -9.99
C GLY A 14 1.00 1.63 -11.30
N GLY A 15 1.51 0.41 -11.34
CA GLY A 15 2.09 -0.18 -12.56
C GLY A 15 1.09 -0.34 -13.71
N THR A 16 -0.20 -0.51 -13.41
CA THR A 16 -1.26 -0.72 -14.41
C THR A 16 -2.14 0.51 -14.61
N ASN A 17 -2.51 1.18 -13.54
CA ASN A 17 -3.42 2.34 -13.56
C ASN A 17 -2.87 3.49 -12.73
N ILE A 18 -3.13 4.70 -13.21
CA ILE A 18 -2.94 5.96 -12.50
C ILE A 18 -4.31 6.37 -11.96
N LYS A 19 -4.44 6.57 -10.66
CA LYS A 19 -5.63 7.16 -10.06
C LYS A 19 -5.34 8.62 -9.74
N VAL A 20 -6.23 9.50 -10.15
CA VAL A 20 -6.13 10.96 -9.92
C VAL A 20 -7.37 11.44 -9.19
N GLY A 21 -7.21 12.27 -8.18
CA GLY A 21 -8.35 12.85 -7.47
C GLY A 21 -8.09 14.26 -6.98
N VAL A 22 -9.13 15.09 -6.96
CA VAL A 22 -9.14 16.38 -6.27
C VAL A 22 -9.68 16.15 -4.86
N VAL A 23 -8.87 16.47 -3.88
CA VAL A 23 -9.17 16.25 -2.46
C VAL A 23 -9.14 17.57 -1.71
N SER A 24 -10.12 17.76 -0.81
CA SER A 24 -10.12 18.90 0.11
C SER A 24 -9.18 18.66 1.30
N ASP A 25 -8.75 19.72 1.95
CA ASP A 25 -7.97 19.65 3.20
C ASP A 25 -8.73 18.98 4.37
N LYS A 26 -10.02 18.71 4.20
CA LYS A 26 -10.83 17.92 5.14
C LYS A 26 -10.88 16.43 4.76
N GLY A 27 -10.24 16.02 3.65
CA GLY A 27 -10.16 14.65 3.17
C GLY A 27 -11.35 14.18 2.32
N SER A 28 -12.21 15.09 1.87
CA SER A 28 -13.29 14.77 0.92
C SER A 28 -12.74 14.72 -0.49
N ILE A 29 -13.00 13.63 -1.22
CA ILE A 29 -12.70 13.53 -2.65
C ILE A 29 -13.84 14.22 -3.40
N ILE A 30 -13.51 15.25 -4.18
CA ILE A 30 -14.46 16.06 -4.94
C ILE A 30 -14.60 15.54 -6.37
N LEU A 31 -13.46 15.22 -6.99
CA LEU A 31 -13.38 14.64 -8.33
C LEU A 31 -12.42 13.45 -8.29
N LYS A 32 -12.69 12.43 -9.09
CA LYS A 32 -11.82 11.26 -9.19
C LYS A 32 -11.89 10.66 -10.59
N ASN A 33 -10.74 10.23 -11.10
CA ASN A 33 -10.62 9.52 -12.37
C ASN A 33 -9.53 8.46 -12.27
N SER A 34 -9.53 7.52 -13.20
CA SER A 34 -8.48 6.53 -13.36
C SER A 34 -8.19 6.34 -14.85
N LEU A 35 -6.92 6.16 -15.19
CA LEU A 35 -6.47 5.95 -16.55
C LEU A 35 -5.32 4.91 -16.57
N PRO A 36 -5.08 4.26 -17.72
CA PRO A 36 -3.96 3.32 -17.85
C PRO A 36 -2.62 4.02 -17.62
N THR A 37 -1.70 3.34 -16.92
CA THR A 37 -0.32 3.82 -16.73
C THR A 37 0.45 3.78 -18.03
N GLU A 38 0.25 2.72 -18.84
CA GLU A 38 1.03 2.42 -20.05
C GLU A 38 2.53 2.37 -19.76
N ALA A 39 2.88 1.61 -18.71
CA ALA A 39 4.21 1.54 -18.11
C ALA A 39 5.32 1.20 -19.12
N GLU A 40 5.02 0.35 -20.12
CA GLU A 40 5.95 -0.07 -21.18
C GLU A 40 6.41 1.12 -22.07
N GLY A 41 5.67 2.22 -22.08
CA GLY A 41 6.06 3.46 -22.78
C GLY A 41 7.14 4.27 -22.05
N GLY A 42 7.60 3.77 -20.88
CA GLY A 42 8.64 4.39 -20.08
C GLY A 42 8.23 5.68 -19.39
N PRO A 43 9.20 6.38 -18.75
CA PRO A 43 8.91 7.53 -17.89
C PRO A 43 8.22 8.70 -18.62
N LYS A 44 8.57 8.95 -19.87
CA LYS A 44 7.98 10.04 -20.67
C LYS A 44 6.48 9.81 -20.84
N ARG A 45 6.08 8.62 -21.26
CA ARG A 45 4.67 8.25 -21.49
C ARG A 45 3.85 8.29 -20.21
N VAL A 46 4.39 7.72 -19.13
CA VAL A 46 3.72 7.72 -17.83
C VAL A 46 3.49 9.16 -17.32
N ILE A 47 4.49 10.03 -17.44
CA ILE A 47 4.36 11.43 -17.02
C ILE A 47 3.34 12.19 -17.91
N GLU A 48 3.31 11.91 -19.20
CA GLU A 48 2.29 12.47 -20.11
C GLU A 48 0.88 12.01 -19.68
N ASN A 49 0.70 10.75 -19.36
CA ASN A 49 -0.57 10.22 -18.87
C ASN A 49 -0.97 10.84 -17.53
N ILE A 50 -0.03 11.06 -16.59
CA ILE A 50 -0.30 11.79 -15.35
C ILE A 50 -0.83 13.20 -15.66
N CYS A 51 -0.13 13.97 -16.49
CA CYS A 51 -0.56 15.32 -16.85
C CYS A 51 -1.93 15.33 -17.53
N THR A 52 -2.15 14.41 -18.47
CA THR A 52 -3.45 14.24 -19.15
C THR A 52 -4.56 13.93 -18.14
N GLY A 53 -4.31 13.02 -17.20
CA GLY A 53 -5.27 12.70 -16.14
C GLY A 53 -5.65 13.89 -15.29
N ILE A 54 -4.68 14.75 -14.94
CA ILE A 54 -4.93 15.99 -14.17
C ILE A 54 -5.75 16.97 -15.02
N LEU A 55 -5.36 17.22 -16.27
CA LEU A 55 -6.05 18.17 -17.15
C LEU A 55 -7.50 17.74 -17.41
N ASN A 56 -7.72 16.45 -17.70
CA ASN A 56 -9.06 15.91 -17.90
C ASN A 56 -9.93 16.02 -16.65
N LEU A 57 -9.34 15.79 -15.47
CA LEU A 57 -10.07 15.89 -14.20
C LEU A 57 -10.46 17.33 -13.86
N LEU A 58 -9.61 18.30 -14.21
CA LEU A 58 -9.83 19.72 -13.95
C LEU A 58 -10.61 20.42 -15.06
N ASN A 59 -10.79 19.78 -16.23
CA ASN A 59 -11.52 20.34 -17.34
C ASN A 59 -12.95 20.73 -16.89
N ASN A 60 -13.35 21.96 -17.20
CA ASN A 60 -14.62 22.55 -16.76
C ASN A 60 -14.78 22.73 -15.22
N SER A 61 -13.71 22.53 -14.44
CA SER A 61 -13.73 22.75 -12.99
C SER A 61 -13.27 24.18 -12.67
N LYS A 62 -14.03 24.87 -11.79
CA LYS A 62 -13.64 26.16 -11.22
C LYS A 62 -12.83 26.01 -9.93
N ILE A 63 -12.39 24.79 -9.57
CA ILE A 63 -11.67 24.52 -8.34
C ILE A 63 -10.23 25.03 -8.46
N LYS A 64 -9.84 25.91 -7.54
CA LYS A 64 -8.45 26.35 -7.44
C LYS A 64 -7.60 25.35 -6.67
N ILE A 65 -6.65 24.74 -7.37
CA ILE A 65 -5.74 23.73 -6.82
C ILE A 65 -4.49 24.41 -6.23
N CYS A 66 -4.06 24.03 -5.02
CA CYS A 66 -2.87 24.58 -4.38
C CYS A 66 -1.58 23.78 -4.65
N GLY A 67 -1.69 22.57 -5.19
CA GLY A 67 -0.55 21.73 -5.55
C GLY A 67 -0.93 20.30 -5.94
N ILE A 68 0.08 19.52 -6.31
CA ILE A 68 -0.03 18.13 -6.76
C ILE A 68 0.83 17.26 -5.86
N GLY A 69 0.24 16.25 -5.22
CA GLY A 69 0.96 15.20 -4.52
C GLY A 69 0.90 13.89 -5.30
N ILE A 70 1.97 13.13 -5.30
CA ILE A 70 2.11 11.88 -6.06
C ILE A 70 2.64 10.78 -5.16
N GLY A 71 1.92 9.66 -5.05
CA GLY A 71 2.43 8.40 -4.53
C GLY A 71 2.98 7.57 -5.69
N CYS A 72 4.23 7.15 -5.61
CA CYS A 72 4.93 6.43 -6.66
C CYS A 72 5.61 5.18 -6.09
N PRO A 73 5.57 4.01 -6.76
CA PRO A 73 6.33 2.85 -6.33
C PRO A 73 7.84 3.08 -6.43
N GLY A 74 8.61 2.30 -5.68
CA GLY A 74 10.07 2.33 -5.69
C GLY A 74 10.67 3.30 -4.66
N ILE A 75 11.99 3.52 -4.77
CA ILE A 75 12.70 4.41 -3.84
C ILE A 75 12.47 5.86 -4.26
N VAL A 76 11.90 6.64 -3.37
CA VAL A 76 11.63 8.07 -3.57
C VAL A 76 12.49 8.88 -2.63
N ILE A 77 13.08 9.97 -3.14
CA ILE A 77 13.77 11.00 -2.37
C ILE A 77 12.91 12.26 -2.43
N PRO A 78 12.02 12.48 -1.44
CA PRO A 78 11.01 13.54 -1.51
C PRO A 78 11.60 14.95 -1.60
N GLU A 79 12.72 15.21 -0.91
CA GLU A 79 13.41 16.50 -0.90
C GLU A 79 13.93 16.89 -2.28
N GLU A 80 14.35 15.91 -3.08
CA GLU A 80 14.84 16.11 -4.44
C GLU A 80 13.72 15.95 -5.49
N GLY A 81 12.58 15.38 -5.09
CA GLY A 81 11.47 15.06 -6.00
C GLY A 81 11.77 13.98 -7.03
N ILE A 82 12.64 13.03 -6.66
CA ILE A 82 13.22 12.00 -7.55
C ILE A 82 12.66 10.63 -7.20
N VAL A 83 12.38 9.84 -8.25
CA VAL A 83 12.01 8.42 -8.17
C VAL A 83 13.13 7.58 -8.77
N LYS A 84 13.56 6.51 -8.07
CA LYS A 84 14.62 5.60 -8.49
C LYS A 84 14.09 4.17 -8.64
N ASN A 85 14.37 3.56 -9.78
CA ASN A 85 14.18 2.12 -10.06
C ASN A 85 12.84 1.54 -9.56
N PRO A 86 11.69 2.13 -9.90
CA PRO A 86 10.39 1.59 -9.48
C PRO A 86 10.17 0.20 -10.11
N PRO A 87 9.82 -0.84 -9.33
CA PRO A 87 9.82 -2.22 -9.79
C PRO A 87 8.84 -2.52 -10.92
N ASN A 88 7.75 -1.76 -11.01
CA ASN A 88 6.66 -1.99 -11.97
C ASN A 88 6.60 -0.93 -13.09
N LEU A 89 7.66 -0.14 -13.26
CA LEU A 89 7.77 0.92 -14.27
C LEU A 89 9.08 0.75 -15.05
N PRO A 90 9.08 -0.01 -16.14
CA PRO A 90 10.30 -0.28 -16.91
C PRO A 90 10.91 1.00 -17.50
N GLY A 91 12.24 1.00 -17.67
CA GLY A 91 12.98 2.13 -18.22
C GLY A 91 13.25 3.29 -17.25
N TRP A 92 12.76 3.23 -16.02
CA TRP A 92 13.02 4.23 -15.00
C TRP A 92 14.33 3.94 -14.28
N LYS A 93 15.33 4.80 -14.42
CA LYS A 93 16.56 4.76 -13.61
C LYS A 93 16.46 5.78 -12.47
N THR A 94 16.62 7.05 -12.80
CA THR A 94 16.48 8.19 -11.88
C THR A 94 15.70 9.26 -12.61
N VAL A 95 14.46 9.54 -12.15
CA VAL A 95 13.54 10.45 -12.84
C VAL A 95 13.12 11.56 -11.89
N PRO A 96 13.36 12.86 -12.20
CA PRO A 96 12.97 14.00 -11.39
C PRO A 96 11.48 14.34 -11.61
N VAL A 97 10.60 13.45 -11.13
CA VAL A 97 9.15 13.48 -11.39
C VAL A 97 8.51 14.79 -10.93
N ALA A 98 8.84 15.24 -9.71
CA ALA A 98 8.26 16.46 -9.16
C ALA A 98 8.61 17.69 -10.00
N LYS A 99 9.87 17.82 -10.44
CA LYS A 99 10.33 18.92 -11.29
C LYS A 99 9.58 18.94 -12.63
N ILE A 100 9.56 17.79 -13.33
CA ILE A 100 8.95 17.69 -14.67
C ILE A 100 7.45 18.04 -14.62
N ILE A 101 6.72 17.51 -13.65
CA ILE A 101 5.28 17.75 -13.53
C ILE A 101 5.02 19.18 -13.05
N SER A 102 5.81 19.71 -12.13
CA SER A 102 5.69 21.10 -11.68
C SER A 102 5.89 22.10 -12.83
N GLU A 103 6.87 21.87 -13.70
CA GLU A 103 7.12 22.70 -14.88
C GLU A 103 5.98 22.63 -15.90
N LYS A 104 5.42 21.43 -16.15
CA LYS A 104 4.30 21.25 -17.10
C LYS A 104 2.98 21.82 -16.57
N MET A 105 2.69 21.61 -15.30
CA MET A 105 1.40 21.98 -14.70
C MET A 105 1.40 23.37 -14.05
N LYS A 106 2.58 23.99 -13.88
CA LYS A 106 2.77 25.28 -13.18
C LYS A 106 2.21 25.25 -11.74
N LEU A 107 2.32 24.12 -11.07
CA LEU A 107 1.88 23.88 -9.69
C LEU A 107 2.99 23.23 -8.87
N LYS A 108 3.08 23.59 -7.58
CA LYS A 108 3.95 22.86 -6.63
C LYS A 108 3.62 21.37 -6.69
N THR A 109 4.64 20.55 -6.92
CA THR A 109 4.49 19.09 -6.98
C THR A 109 5.42 18.44 -5.98
N ILE A 110 4.90 17.49 -5.20
CA ILE A 110 5.65 16.66 -4.25
C ILE A 110 5.42 15.20 -4.62
N VAL A 111 6.49 14.41 -4.63
CA VAL A 111 6.43 12.95 -4.84
C VAL A 111 6.91 12.22 -3.59
N GLU A 112 6.25 11.12 -3.28
CA GLU A 112 6.54 10.27 -2.13
C GLU A 112 6.34 8.80 -2.52
N ASN A 113 6.89 7.88 -1.76
CA ASN A 113 6.63 6.44 -1.95
C ASN A 113 5.13 6.13 -1.70
N ASP A 114 4.58 5.18 -2.46
CA ASP A 114 3.14 4.83 -2.44
C ASP A 114 2.67 4.28 -1.08
N ALA A 115 3.48 3.45 -0.41
CA ALA A 115 3.13 2.94 0.92
C ALA A 115 3.26 4.03 2.00
N ASN A 116 4.24 4.92 1.89
CA ASN A 116 4.37 6.09 2.75
C ASN A 116 3.18 7.04 2.57
N VAL A 117 2.75 7.25 1.33
CA VAL A 117 1.54 8.02 1.00
C VAL A 117 0.30 7.39 1.65
N ALA A 118 0.16 6.07 1.57
CA ALA A 118 -0.95 5.37 2.22
C ALA A 118 -0.91 5.56 3.75
N ALA A 119 0.27 5.47 4.36
CA ALA A 119 0.46 5.73 5.79
C ALA A 119 0.10 7.18 6.16
N LEU A 120 0.54 8.15 5.37
CA LEU A 120 0.21 9.55 5.55
C LEU A 120 -1.31 9.79 5.42
N GLY A 121 -1.96 9.15 4.45
CA GLY A 121 -3.41 9.19 4.29
C GLY A 121 -4.14 8.71 5.54
N GLU A 122 -3.75 7.56 6.09
CA GLU A 122 -4.33 7.02 7.32
C GLU A 122 -4.01 7.91 8.54
N LEU A 123 -2.83 8.52 8.60
CA LEU A 123 -2.46 9.48 9.65
C LEU A 123 -3.38 10.71 9.65
N ILE A 124 -3.61 11.31 8.49
CA ILE A 124 -4.32 12.59 8.39
C ILE A 124 -5.84 12.41 8.32
N PHE A 125 -6.33 11.40 7.59
CA PHE A 125 -7.74 11.25 7.28
C PHE A 125 -8.38 9.94 7.75
N GLY A 126 -7.56 8.97 8.20
CA GLY A 126 -7.99 7.61 8.43
C GLY A 126 -7.86 7.09 9.87
N ALA A 127 -7.43 5.86 9.99
CA ALA A 127 -7.32 5.11 11.23
C ALA A 127 -6.18 5.62 12.15
N GLY A 128 -5.16 6.24 11.57
CA GLY A 128 -3.99 6.77 12.29
C GLY A 128 -4.17 8.13 12.96
N LYS A 129 -5.29 8.84 12.77
CA LYS A 129 -5.49 10.24 13.23
C LYS A 129 -5.18 10.49 14.71
N LYS A 130 -5.42 9.52 15.56
CA LYS A 130 -5.22 9.61 17.01
C LYS A 130 -3.91 8.94 17.47
N LEU A 131 -3.12 8.42 16.55
CA LEU A 131 -1.86 7.75 16.83
C LEU A 131 -0.69 8.72 16.60
N ASN A 132 0.33 8.62 17.44
CA ASN A 132 1.60 9.31 17.21
C ASN A 132 2.54 8.42 16.40
N ASP A 133 2.54 7.11 16.72
CA ASP A 133 3.44 6.13 16.16
C ASP A 133 2.64 4.92 15.71
N PHE A 134 2.87 4.49 14.48
CA PHE A 134 2.32 3.26 13.92
C PHE A 134 3.10 2.81 12.69
N ILE A 135 2.94 1.55 12.32
CA ILE A 135 3.42 1.03 11.04
C ILE A 135 2.20 0.68 10.19
N MET A 136 2.13 1.25 8.99
CA MET A 136 1.19 0.86 7.94
C MET A 136 1.72 -0.37 7.22
N VAL A 137 0.89 -1.38 7.03
CA VAL A 137 1.15 -2.58 6.24
C VAL A 137 0.16 -2.63 5.10
N THR A 138 0.62 -2.51 3.87
CA THR A 138 -0.22 -2.59 2.67
C THR A 138 -0.08 -3.95 2.01
N LEU A 139 -1.17 -4.68 1.89
CA LEU A 139 -1.25 -6.02 1.31
C LEU A 139 -1.90 -5.95 -0.08
N GLY A 140 -1.07 -5.76 -1.09
CA GLY A 140 -1.45 -5.63 -2.49
C GLY A 140 -0.83 -6.72 -3.36
N THR A 141 -0.33 -6.37 -4.55
CA THR A 141 0.47 -7.27 -5.42
C THR A 141 1.64 -7.85 -4.63
N GLY A 142 2.35 -6.99 -3.89
CA GLY A 142 3.36 -7.32 -2.89
C GLY A 142 2.94 -6.92 -1.49
N VAL A 143 3.92 -6.68 -0.63
CA VAL A 143 3.77 -6.16 0.74
C VAL A 143 4.55 -4.86 0.86
N GLY A 144 3.84 -3.75 1.02
CA GLY A 144 4.44 -2.45 1.29
C GLY A 144 4.33 -2.06 2.76
N GLY A 145 5.09 -1.06 3.16
CA GLY A 145 5.02 -0.50 4.49
C GLY A 145 5.36 0.98 4.56
N GLY A 146 4.76 1.65 5.54
CA GLY A 146 5.10 3.02 5.88
C GLY A 146 5.21 3.15 7.40
N ILE A 147 6.33 3.69 7.87
CA ILE A 147 6.60 3.86 9.29
C ILE A 147 6.30 5.31 9.66
N VAL A 148 5.45 5.50 10.68
CA VAL A 148 5.13 6.82 11.23
C VAL A 148 5.64 6.88 12.65
N ILE A 149 6.47 7.90 12.96
CA ILE A 149 7.04 8.17 14.26
C ILE A 149 6.81 9.66 14.58
N ASN A 150 6.26 9.97 15.74
CA ASN A 150 5.92 11.33 16.15
C ASN A 150 5.06 12.07 15.11
N LYS A 151 4.09 11.37 14.53
CA LYS A 151 3.20 11.86 13.45
C LYS A 151 3.92 12.26 12.16
N LYS A 152 5.12 11.76 11.92
CA LYS A 152 5.89 11.99 10.68
C LYS A 152 6.25 10.68 10.04
N VAL A 153 6.19 10.64 8.70
CA VAL A 153 6.69 9.51 7.93
C VAL A 153 8.20 9.43 8.12
N TYR A 154 8.68 8.23 8.46
CA TYR A 154 10.11 7.96 8.64
C TYR A 154 10.70 7.40 7.34
N HIS A 155 11.60 8.15 6.72
CA HIS A 155 12.22 7.79 5.44
C HIS A 155 13.51 6.98 5.59
N GLY A 156 14.12 6.97 6.78
CA GLY A 156 15.46 6.41 6.98
C GLY A 156 16.56 7.27 6.34
N MET A 157 17.78 6.78 6.38
CA MET A 157 18.95 7.52 5.90
C MET A 157 18.99 7.68 4.36
N HIS A 158 18.39 6.73 3.63
CA HIS A 158 18.49 6.65 2.17
C HIS A 158 17.11 6.66 1.47
N GLY A 159 16.04 7.01 2.18
CA GLY A 159 14.68 7.02 1.63
C GLY A 159 14.05 5.62 1.46
N ALA A 160 14.65 4.57 2.03
CA ALA A 160 14.20 3.19 1.87
C ALA A 160 13.63 2.58 3.18
N ALA A 161 13.32 3.40 4.18
CA ALA A 161 12.62 2.90 5.36
C ALA A 161 11.19 2.47 5.00
N GLY A 162 10.70 1.44 5.70
CA GLY A 162 9.36 0.95 5.43
C GLY A 162 9.28 -0.16 4.38
N GLU A 163 10.39 -0.59 3.80
CA GLU A 163 10.46 -1.75 2.89
C GLU A 163 10.23 -3.07 3.65
N ILE A 164 9.14 -3.12 4.44
CA ILE A 164 8.81 -4.24 5.35
C ILE A 164 8.52 -5.53 4.60
N GLY A 165 8.07 -5.45 3.35
CA GLY A 165 7.85 -6.61 2.49
C GLY A 165 9.12 -7.45 2.28
N HIS A 166 10.29 -6.84 2.44
CA HIS A 166 11.58 -7.49 2.25
C HIS A 166 12.26 -7.95 3.56
N ILE A 167 11.57 -7.86 4.70
CA ILE A 167 12.04 -8.48 5.94
C ILE A 167 12.03 -10.01 5.77
N THR A 168 13.18 -10.64 6.01
CA THR A 168 13.31 -12.09 5.97
C THR A 168 12.67 -12.72 7.20
N ILE A 169 11.63 -13.52 7.01
CA ILE A 169 10.97 -14.32 8.06
C ILE A 169 11.41 -15.79 8.04
N ASN A 170 12.04 -16.21 6.95
CA ASN A 170 12.58 -17.56 6.81
C ASN A 170 13.84 -17.55 5.93
N TYR A 171 15.01 -17.63 6.51
CA TYR A 171 16.29 -17.59 5.79
C TYR A 171 16.51 -18.76 4.80
N LYS A 172 15.72 -19.83 4.87
CA LYS A 172 15.69 -20.95 3.90
C LYS A 172 14.40 -20.92 3.05
N GLY A 173 13.71 -19.79 3.01
CA GLY A 173 12.42 -19.67 2.35
C GLY A 173 12.48 -19.48 0.83
N ARG A 174 11.39 -18.99 0.26
CA ARG A 174 11.23 -18.78 -1.19
C ARG A 174 12.10 -17.60 -1.66
N LYS A 175 12.59 -17.68 -2.91
CA LYS A 175 13.24 -16.54 -3.57
C LYS A 175 12.27 -15.39 -3.74
N CYS A 176 12.74 -14.18 -3.46
CA CYS A 176 12.00 -12.94 -3.65
C CYS A 176 12.50 -12.22 -4.91
N ASN A 177 11.63 -11.48 -5.57
CA ASN A 177 11.99 -10.68 -6.75
C ASN A 177 13.01 -9.57 -6.44
N CYS A 178 13.18 -9.19 -5.16
CA CYS A 178 14.24 -8.28 -4.73
C CYS A 178 15.65 -8.89 -4.75
N GLY A 179 15.79 -10.18 -5.08
CA GLY A 179 17.05 -10.92 -5.07
C GLY A 179 17.37 -11.64 -3.76
N SER A 180 16.64 -11.38 -2.68
CA SER A 180 16.78 -12.04 -1.38
C SER A 180 15.94 -13.32 -1.28
N VAL A 181 15.97 -13.96 -0.10
CA VAL A 181 15.27 -15.21 0.20
C VAL A 181 14.41 -15.03 1.45
N GLY A 182 13.19 -15.59 1.42
CA GLY A 182 12.31 -15.67 2.59
C GLY A 182 11.72 -14.36 3.07
N CYS A 183 11.65 -13.35 2.21
CA CYS A 183 10.97 -12.09 2.47
C CYS A 183 9.49 -12.33 2.81
N ILE A 184 8.91 -11.54 3.72
CA ILE A 184 7.48 -11.66 4.07
C ILE A 184 6.57 -11.51 2.84
N GLU A 185 6.97 -10.74 1.84
CA GLU A 185 6.25 -10.58 0.58
C GLU A 185 6.01 -11.92 -0.13
N THR A 186 6.98 -12.85 -0.10
CA THR A 186 6.83 -14.18 -0.73
C THR A 186 5.79 -15.06 -0.03
N TYR A 187 5.30 -14.65 1.13
CA TYR A 187 4.26 -15.33 1.90
C TYR A 187 2.94 -14.57 1.92
N ALA A 188 2.97 -13.24 1.79
CA ALA A 188 1.80 -12.38 1.99
C ALA A 188 1.40 -11.52 0.77
N GLY A 189 2.27 -11.34 -0.21
CA GLY A 189 1.94 -10.67 -1.47
C GLY A 189 0.98 -11.50 -2.32
N ASN A 190 -0.01 -10.83 -2.95
CA ASN A 190 -1.08 -11.51 -3.69
C ASN A 190 -0.56 -12.43 -4.80
N GLN A 191 0.47 -12.01 -5.55
CA GLN A 191 1.04 -12.84 -6.63
C GLN A 191 1.60 -14.17 -6.10
N TYR A 192 2.29 -14.16 -4.97
CA TYR A 192 2.83 -15.36 -4.35
C TYR A 192 1.74 -16.19 -3.66
N LEU A 193 0.73 -15.53 -3.07
CA LEU A 193 -0.42 -16.19 -2.48
C LEU A 193 -1.18 -16.99 -3.52
N LYS A 194 -1.49 -16.37 -4.67
CA LYS A 194 -2.17 -17.02 -5.79
C LYS A 194 -1.38 -18.24 -6.29
N ALA A 195 -0.08 -18.07 -6.57
CA ALA A 195 0.77 -19.16 -7.06
C ALA A 195 0.79 -20.34 -6.07
N ARG A 196 0.94 -20.05 -4.76
CA ARG A 196 0.93 -21.10 -3.72
C ARG A 196 -0.42 -21.84 -3.66
N VAL A 197 -1.54 -21.10 -3.71
CA VAL A 197 -2.87 -21.72 -3.69
C VAL A 197 -3.05 -22.63 -4.89
N ILE A 198 -2.60 -22.22 -6.08
CA ILE A 198 -2.65 -23.08 -7.31
C ILE A 198 -1.82 -24.36 -7.11
N GLU A 199 -0.60 -24.23 -6.59
CA GLU A 199 0.28 -25.38 -6.29
C GLU A 199 -0.34 -26.33 -5.27
N ASP A 200 -0.98 -25.81 -4.23
CA ASP A 200 -1.49 -26.59 -3.11
C ASP A 200 -2.83 -27.27 -3.41
N LEU A 201 -3.64 -26.74 -4.35
CA LEU A 201 -4.98 -27.27 -4.64
C LEU A 201 -5.00 -28.74 -5.08
N GLN A 202 -3.92 -29.25 -5.68
CA GLN A 202 -3.79 -30.69 -5.99
C GLN A 202 -3.84 -31.58 -4.75
N TYR A 203 -3.51 -31.06 -3.58
CA TYR A 203 -3.55 -31.77 -2.28
C TYR A 203 -4.86 -31.50 -1.51
N HIS A 204 -5.74 -30.66 -2.06
CA HIS A 204 -7.00 -30.24 -1.45
C HIS A 204 -8.19 -30.40 -2.43
N PRO A 205 -8.48 -31.63 -2.91
CA PRO A 205 -9.51 -31.87 -3.92
C PRO A 205 -10.91 -31.46 -3.46
N ASP A 206 -11.16 -31.45 -2.15
CA ASP A 206 -12.45 -31.06 -1.57
C ASP A 206 -12.61 -29.53 -1.41
N SER A 207 -11.61 -28.73 -1.81
CA SER A 207 -11.69 -27.29 -1.69
C SER A 207 -12.73 -26.72 -2.66
N LEU A 208 -13.53 -25.77 -2.17
CA LEU A 208 -14.54 -25.07 -2.97
C LEU A 208 -13.94 -24.09 -4.00
N ILE A 209 -12.64 -23.80 -3.92
CA ILE A 209 -11.99 -22.80 -4.80
C ILE A 209 -12.16 -23.17 -6.26
N LEU A 210 -11.86 -24.42 -6.66
CA LEU A 210 -11.93 -24.85 -8.08
C LEU A 210 -13.34 -24.74 -8.64
N GLY A 211 -14.36 -25.11 -7.86
CA GLY A 211 -15.76 -24.93 -8.26
C GLY A 211 -16.14 -23.46 -8.44
N LEU A 212 -15.68 -22.57 -7.55
CA LEU A 212 -15.97 -21.14 -7.63
C LEU A 212 -15.31 -20.43 -8.82
N VAL A 213 -14.23 -20.97 -9.36
CA VAL A 213 -13.53 -20.43 -10.54
C VAL A 213 -13.80 -21.24 -11.82
N GLU A 214 -14.75 -22.20 -11.78
CA GLU A 214 -15.09 -23.06 -12.94
C GLU A 214 -13.84 -23.77 -13.51
N ASN A 215 -12.96 -24.25 -12.62
CA ASN A 215 -11.64 -24.84 -12.93
C ASN A 215 -10.65 -23.91 -13.66
N ASN A 216 -10.96 -22.62 -13.79
CA ASN A 216 -10.02 -21.64 -14.35
C ASN A 216 -9.17 -21.03 -13.24
N VAL A 217 -8.00 -21.62 -12.98
CA VAL A 217 -7.08 -21.21 -11.90
C VAL A 217 -6.61 -19.76 -12.04
N GLU A 218 -6.65 -19.18 -13.25
CA GLU A 218 -6.31 -17.78 -13.45
C GLU A 218 -7.27 -16.80 -12.76
N LYS A 219 -8.51 -17.22 -12.53
CA LYS A 219 -9.53 -16.46 -11.78
C LYS A 219 -9.31 -16.47 -10.25
N ILE A 220 -8.40 -17.29 -9.74
CA ILE A 220 -8.10 -17.33 -8.29
C ILE A 220 -7.58 -15.98 -7.82
N SER A 221 -8.19 -15.47 -6.77
CA SER A 221 -7.91 -14.17 -6.18
C SER A 221 -8.22 -14.18 -4.68
N PRO A 222 -7.74 -13.20 -3.90
CA PRO A 222 -8.10 -13.09 -2.49
C PRO A 222 -9.62 -13.10 -2.26
N LEU A 223 -10.38 -12.50 -3.15
CA LEU A 223 -11.85 -12.47 -3.06
C LEU A 223 -12.47 -13.88 -3.17
N ILE A 224 -11.96 -14.71 -4.08
CA ILE A 224 -12.41 -16.11 -4.24
C ILE A 224 -12.03 -16.93 -3.01
N ILE A 225 -10.81 -16.80 -2.50
CA ILE A 225 -10.36 -17.48 -1.29
C ILE A 225 -11.23 -17.08 -0.09
N GLN A 226 -11.52 -15.78 0.06
CA GLN A 226 -12.41 -15.27 1.11
C GLN A 226 -13.82 -15.85 0.98
N LYS A 227 -14.36 -15.88 -0.23
CA LYS A 227 -15.70 -16.45 -0.52
C LYS A 227 -15.74 -17.94 -0.13
N ALA A 228 -14.77 -18.74 -0.56
CA ALA A 228 -14.68 -20.15 -0.19
C ALA A 228 -14.58 -20.34 1.34
N ALA A 229 -13.73 -19.56 2.02
CA ALA A 229 -13.59 -19.60 3.47
C ALA A 229 -14.92 -19.28 4.19
N SER A 230 -15.69 -18.29 3.70
CA SER A 230 -17.01 -17.94 4.26
C SER A 230 -18.06 -19.02 4.07
N MET A 231 -17.92 -19.84 3.03
CA MET A 231 -18.75 -21.01 2.75
C MET A 231 -18.33 -22.26 3.56
N GLY A 232 -17.31 -22.14 4.39
CA GLY A 232 -16.86 -23.24 5.25
C GLY A 232 -15.62 -23.99 4.79
N ASP A 233 -15.06 -23.67 3.61
CA ASP A 233 -13.88 -24.32 3.05
C ASP A 233 -12.71 -24.32 4.03
N LYS A 234 -12.27 -25.51 4.43
CA LYS A 234 -11.21 -25.71 5.43
C LYS A 234 -9.85 -25.24 4.91
N TYR A 235 -9.56 -25.53 3.64
CA TYR A 235 -8.29 -25.13 3.01
C TYR A 235 -8.19 -23.59 2.94
N SER A 236 -9.21 -22.90 2.44
CA SER A 236 -9.22 -21.45 2.39
C SER A 236 -9.08 -20.79 3.76
N LYS A 237 -9.71 -21.36 4.78
CA LYS A 237 -9.52 -20.90 6.17
C LYS A 237 -8.07 -21.04 6.63
N SER A 238 -7.43 -22.19 6.32
CA SER A 238 -6.03 -22.41 6.65
C SER A 238 -5.09 -21.47 5.91
N VAL A 239 -5.38 -21.13 4.65
CA VAL A 239 -4.64 -20.15 3.84
C VAL A 239 -4.65 -18.78 4.53
N ILE A 240 -5.83 -18.31 4.97
CA ILE A 240 -5.97 -17.01 5.66
C ILE A 240 -5.23 -17.04 7.00
N GLN A 241 -5.36 -18.12 7.77
CA GLN A 241 -4.69 -18.27 9.05
C GLN A 241 -3.16 -18.26 8.90
N ASN A 242 -2.62 -19.04 7.96
CA ASN A 242 -1.18 -19.10 7.68
C ASN A 242 -0.63 -17.75 7.24
N LEU A 243 -1.38 -17.03 6.39
CA LEU A 243 -1.04 -15.66 6.01
C LEU A 243 -0.90 -14.76 7.24
N GLY A 244 -1.88 -14.81 8.13
CA GLY A 244 -1.86 -14.06 9.38
C GLY A 244 -0.68 -14.43 10.29
N MET A 245 -0.32 -15.71 10.36
CA MET A 245 0.84 -16.17 11.13
C MET A 245 2.16 -15.58 10.58
N HIS A 246 2.36 -15.58 9.28
CA HIS A 246 3.56 -14.99 8.67
C HIS A 246 3.64 -13.48 8.91
N LEU A 247 2.54 -12.77 8.70
CA LEU A 247 2.47 -11.32 8.98
C LEU A 247 2.68 -11.02 10.46
N GLY A 248 2.07 -11.81 11.35
CA GLY A 248 2.24 -11.67 12.80
C GLY A 248 3.69 -11.86 13.25
N ALA A 249 4.43 -12.79 12.62
CA ALA A 249 5.84 -12.99 12.91
C ALA A 249 6.69 -11.76 12.48
N ALA A 250 6.44 -11.20 11.30
CA ALA A 250 7.11 -9.97 10.85
C ALA A 250 6.77 -8.77 11.76
N ILE A 251 5.49 -8.63 12.14
CA ILE A 251 5.02 -7.58 13.04
C ILE A 251 5.67 -7.69 14.42
N ALA A 252 5.85 -8.90 14.93
CA ALA A 252 6.55 -9.10 16.20
C ALA A 252 8.01 -8.63 16.14
N SER A 253 8.70 -8.92 15.03
CA SER A 253 10.08 -8.45 14.82
C SER A 253 10.15 -6.92 14.78
N LEU A 254 9.20 -6.28 14.07
CA LEU A 254 9.10 -4.81 14.02
C LEU A 254 8.76 -4.22 15.40
N GLY A 255 7.84 -4.83 16.14
CA GLY A 255 7.48 -4.40 17.50
C GLY A 255 8.67 -4.43 18.44
N ASN A 256 9.47 -5.50 18.38
CA ASN A 256 10.69 -5.62 19.18
C ASN A 256 11.80 -4.63 18.76
N ALA A 257 11.89 -4.32 17.46
CA ALA A 257 12.95 -3.45 16.94
C ALA A 257 12.66 -1.95 17.15
N PHE A 258 11.39 -1.53 17.03
CA PHE A 258 10.99 -0.11 17.03
C PHE A 258 10.22 0.30 18.28
N ASP A 259 9.81 -0.63 19.15
CA ASP A 259 8.86 -0.39 20.25
C ASP A 259 7.54 0.26 19.79
N ILE A 260 7.12 -0.04 18.55
CA ILE A 260 5.84 0.40 17.99
C ILE A 260 4.84 -0.74 18.10
N THR A 261 3.68 -0.45 18.69
CA THR A 261 2.65 -1.45 18.98
C THR A 261 1.36 -1.27 18.17
N ASN A 262 1.23 -0.19 17.40
CA ASN A 262 0.07 0.05 16.54
C ASN A 262 0.43 -0.30 15.09
N TYR A 263 -0.37 -1.20 14.49
CA TYR A 263 -0.21 -1.63 13.10
C TYR A 263 -1.51 -1.41 12.34
N ILE A 264 -1.48 -0.61 11.28
CA ILE A 264 -2.64 -0.40 10.40
C ILE A 264 -2.48 -1.32 9.20
N VAL A 265 -3.43 -2.21 8.97
CA VAL A 265 -3.39 -3.21 7.89
C VAL A 265 -4.41 -2.85 6.82
N GLY A 266 -3.93 -2.66 5.58
CA GLY A 266 -4.75 -2.29 4.44
C GLY A 266 -4.38 -3.03 3.15
N GLY A 267 -5.00 -2.64 2.03
CA GLY A 267 -4.81 -3.28 0.73
C GLY A 267 -5.83 -4.39 0.43
N GLY A 268 -5.78 -4.93 -0.78
CA GLY A 268 -6.79 -5.89 -1.26
C GLY A 268 -6.83 -7.20 -0.46
N VAL A 269 -5.67 -7.72 -0.06
CA VAL A 269 -5.56 -8.96 0.74
C VAL A 269 -6.08 -8.76 2.18
N ALA A 270 -6.01 -7.54 2.71
CA ALA A 270 -6.64 -7.22 4.00
C ALA A 270 -8.17 -7.40 3.99
N GLY A 271 -8.77 -7.52 2.81
CA GLY A 271 -10.17 -7.89 2.60
C GLY A 271 -10.58 -9.23 3.21
N PHE A 272 -9.65 -10.12 3.56
CA PHE A 272 -9.95 -11.32 4.36
C PHE A 272 -10.61 -10.99 5.72
N GLY A 273 -10.48 -9.74 6.19
CA GLY A 273 -11.22 -9.23 7.33
C GLY A 273 -10.76 -9.79 8.67
N GLN A 274 -11.73 -9.97 9.58
CA GLN A 274 -11.47 -10.33 10.97
C GLN A 274 -10.63 -11.59 11.15
N PRO A 275 -10.84 -12.70 10.40
CA PRO A 275 -10.01 -13.91 10.56
C PRO A 275 -8.51 -13.66 10.33
N LEU A 276 -8.16 -12.82 9.35
CA LEU A 276 -6.78 -12.43 9.10
C LEU A 276 -6.23 -11.58 10.26
N LEU A 277 -6.96 -10.55 10.68
CA LEU A 277 -6.52 -9.63 11.74
C LEU A 277 -6.32 -10.34 13.07
N GLU A 278 -7.19 -11.28 13.41
CA GLU A 278 -7.07 -12.12 14.63
C GLU A 278 -5.85 -13.04 14.57
N SER A 279 -5.60 -13.68 13.43
CA SER A 279 -4.42 -14.53 13.25
C SER A 279 -3.12 -13.71 13.34
N ILE A 280 -3.09 -12.50 12.76
CA ILE A 280 -1.96 -11.57 12.90
C ILE A 280 -1.76 -11.20 14.37
N LEU A 281 -2.81 -10.78 15.07
CA LEU A 281 -2.76 -10.33 16.45
C LEU A 281 -2.28 -11.45 17.37
N HIS A 282 -2.86 -12.63 17.24
CA HIS A 282 -2.49 -13.81 18.04
C HIS A 282 -1.00 -14.13 17.89
N THR A 283 -0.52 -14.20 16.65
CA THR A 283 0.88 -14.55 16.38
C THR A 283 1.83 -13.45 16.82
N ALA A 284 1.51 -12.18 16.55
CA ALA A 284 2.35 -11.07 16.96
C ALA A 284 2.47 -10.99 18.48
N SER A 285 1.33 -11.06 19.19
CA SER A 285 1.30 -11.01 20.68
C SER A 285 2.04 -12.17 21.33
N SER A 286 2.03 -13.35 20.72
CA SER A 286 2.77 -14.50 21.28
C SER A 286 4.29 -14.41 21.09
N ARG A 287 4.78 -13.59 20.15
CA ARG A 287 6.18 -13.52 19.71
C ARG A 287 6.92 -12.25 20.12
N VAL A 288 6.23 -11.18 20.47
CA VAL A 288 6.87 -9.97 21.01
C VAL A 288 7.37 -10.21 22.43
N LEU A 289 8.29 -9.35 22.89
CA LEU A 289 8.73 -9.31 24.29
C LEU A 289 7.54 -9.21 25.24
N THR A 290 7.63 -9.87 26.39
CA THR A 290 6.53 -9.95 27.36
C THR A 290 5.87 -8.61 27.69
N PRO A 291 6.61 -7.48 27.89
CA PRO A 291 5.99 -6.18 28.16
C PRO A 291 5.13 -5.62 27.03
N LEU A 292 5.29 -6.11 25.80
CA LEU A 292 4.56 -5.64 24.61
C LEU A 292 3.33 -6.50 24.28
N ARG A 293 3.22 -7.71 24.81
CA ARG A 293 2.19 -8.70 24.41
C ARG A 293 0.78 -8.15 24.40
N ASN A 294 0.39 -7.43 25.43
CA ASN A 294 -0.95 -6.87 25.57
C ASN A 294 -1.11 -5.46 24.98
N LYS A 295 -0.05 -4.94 24.35
CA LYS A 295 -0.05 -3.59 23.76
C LYS A 295 -0.22 -3.62 22.25
N ILE A 296 0.05 -4.76 21.59
CA ILE A 296 -0.09 -4.90 20.14
C ILE A 296 -1.54 -4.66 19.72
N LYS A 297 -1.70 -3.80 18.74
CA LYS A 297 -3.01 -3.48 18.12
C LYS A 297 -2.90 -3.64 16.62
N ILE A 298 -3.78 -4.46 16.05
CA ILE A 298 -3.93 -4.63 14.61
C ILE A 298 -5.21 -3.90 14.20
N ILE A 299 -5.06 -2.84 13.44
CA ILE A 299 -6.12 -1.88 13.14
C ILE A 299 -6.42 -1.97 11.64
N PRO A 300 -7.66 -2.21 11.21
CA PRO A 300 -7.99 -2.17 9.79
C PRO A 300 -7.85 -0.75 9.24
N ALA A 301 -7.25 -0.62 8.04
CA ALA A 301 -7.17 0.64 7.31
C ALA A 301 -8.57 1.17 6.99
N LYS A 302 -8.77 2.47 7.17
CA LYS A 302 -10.08 3.12 7.00
C LYS A 302 -10.29 3.63 5.57
N LEU A 303 -9.23 4.08 4.90
CA LEU A 303 -9.35 4.77 3.62
C LEU A 303 -9.44 3.82 2.43
N LYS A 304 -9.12 2.54 2.61
CA LYS A 304 -9.23 1.50 1.57
C LYS A 304 -8.51 1.94 0.26
N ASN A 305 -9.21 1.85 -0.88
CA ASN A 305 -8.68 2.20 -2.21
C ASN A 305 -8.41 3.70 -2.42
N ASP A 306 -8.81 4.55 -1.48
CA ASP A 306 -8.62 6.01 -1.56
C ASP A 306 -7.39 6.48 -0.76
N ALA A 307 -6.71 5.58 -0.07
CA ALA A 307 -5.54 5.90 0.77
C ALA A 307 -4.45 6.60 -0.05
N GLY A 308 -4.11 6.07 -1.24
CA GLY A 308 -3.11 6.65 -2.13
C GLY A 308 -3.46 8.07 -2.56
N ILE A 309 -4.67 8.29 -3.09
CA ILE A 309 -5.11 9.63 -3.52
C ILE A 309 -5.15 10.63 -2.36
N LYS A 310 -5.74 10.23 -1.22
CA LYS A 310 -5.86 11.11 -0.05
C LYS A 310 -4.52 11.40 0.58
N GLY A 311 -3.67 10.40 0.72
CA GLY A 311 -2.33 10.57 1.28
C GLY A 311 -1.45 11.43 0.38
N ALA A 312 -1.49 11.22 -0.94
CA ALA A 312 -0.78 12.07 -1.89
C ALA A 312 -1.22 13.53 -1.78
N SER A 313 -2.53 13.80 -1.72
CA SER A 313 -3.01 15.18 -1.52
C SER A 313 -2.57 15.78 -0.19
N ALA A 314 -2.42 14.97 0.86
CA ALA A 314 -2.00 15.41 2.18
C ALA A 314 -0.57 16.00 2.20
N LEU A 315 0.31 15.55 1.28
CA LEU A 315 1.65 16.12 1.08
C LEU A 315 1.64 17.63 0.80
N ILE A 316 0.52 18.15 0.31
CA ILE A 316 0.38 19.56 -0.10
C ILE A 316 -0.20 20.44 0.99
N PHE A 317 -0.88 19.88 1.98
CA PHE A 317 -1.67 20.66 2.95
C PHE A 317 -0.88 21.13 4.19
N ASP A 318 0.43 20.98 4.24
CA ASP A 318 1.30 21.38 5.36
C ASP A 318 0.75 20.88 6.73
N LYS A 319 0.22 19.66 6.76
CA LYS A 319 -0.37 19.06 7.97
C LYS A 319 0.58 18.09 8.69
N VAL A 320 1.82 18.02 8.24
CA VAL A 320 2.84 17.08 8.73
C VAL A 320 4.07 17.83 9.22
#